data_9dac32b4c852ce1dbea2c5d5b37e5ebd
#
_entry.id   9dac32b4c852ce1dbea2c5d5b37e5ebd
#
_cell.length_a   1.000
_cell.length_b   1.000
_cell.length_c   1.000
_cell.angle_alpha   90.00
_cell.angle_beta   90.00
_cell.angle_gamma   90.00
#
_symmetry.space_group_name_H-M   'P 1'
#
loop_
_entity.id
_entity.type
_entity.pdbx_description
1 polymer ?
#
loop_
_entity_poly.entity_id
_entity_poly.type
_entity_poly.pdbx_seq_one_letter_code
_entity_poly.pdbx_strand_id
1 'polypeptide(L)'
;MPLLSANVFSQKTVLPLSNPKPRLLLTSPKQLSMTVSSSSSSSSSSSSSSSIATATTPITLEPAKTDADASSKWVEFAKRVSGEWDGYGADFTLDGKPVELPELVVPEAYREWGVQVFDWQTQCPTLAEETGDPVLYCKLIKFYPTVGCEADAATRHSVQQRFAGGTENTASALGYHASGSYIATWPFKDQYEREILEIEHCLVDPANKEIRVRMIQVGQLNSEAGFSLNGLRVFSEQWYGPFCDGEQLGACSVRESGFASTSALEASQVVGKWEGKIASVVRFRDSEVLHHFSADEPQNLVRDDIGLVTLPKKLWSVFKELHNGETLCEVGWLLGDNTAITSRCILYKKGVLKEATISFENLLQKV
;
A
#
# COMPACT_ATOMS: atom_id res chain seq x y z
N MET A 1 32.20 -19.15 -8.78
CA MET A 1 30.85 -18.65 -8.45
C MET A 1 30.99 -17.20 -8.08
N PRO A 2 30.54 -16.23 -8.86
CA PRO A 2 30.64 -14.84 -8.49
C PRO A 2 29.45 -14.47 -7.60
N LEU A 3 29.75 -13.91 -6.45
CA LEU A 3 28.83 -13.27 -5.52
C LEU A 3 28.12 -12.12 -6.25
N LEU A 4 26.81 -12.24 -6.42
CA LEU A 4 25.95 -11.16 -6.88
C LEU A 4 25.89 -10.10 -5.77
N SER A 5 26.63 -9.02 -5.99
CA SER A 5 26.58 -7.81 -5.19
C SER A 5 25.20 -7.18 -5.34
N ALA A 6 24.43 -7.11 -4.25
CA ALA A 6 23.14 -6.44 -4.19
C ALA A 6 23.31 -4.91 -4.13
N ASN A 7 23.76 -4.32 -5.24
CA ASN A 7 23.80 -2.87 -5.42
C ASN A 7 22.78 -2.46 -6.47
N VAL A 8 21.51 -2.43 -6.10
CA VAL A 8 20.41 -2.02 -6.96
C VAL A 8 19.73 -0.79 -6.37
N PHE A 9 20.41 0.31 -6.22
CA PHE A 9 19.73 1.62 -6.10
C PHE A 9 20.74 2.76 -6.22
N SER A 10 21.07 3.10 -7.47
CA SER A 10 21.65 4.41 -7.75
C SER A 10 20.53 5.40 -7.99
N GLN A 11 20.30 6.29 -7.05
CA GLN A 11 19.38 7.40 -7.18
C GLN A 11 20.08 8.57 -7.84
N LYS A 12 19.42 9.19 -8.81
CA LYS A 12 19.83 10.48 -9.35
C LYS A 12 19.76 11.51 -8.22
N THR A 13 20.91 12.01 -7.79
CA THR A 13 21.03 13.17 -6.92
C THR A 13 20.55 14.39 -7.71
N VAL A 14 19.36 14.88 -7.45
CA VAL A 14 18.89 16.17 -7.95
C VAL A 14 19.40 17.24 -6.99
N LEU A 15 20.34 18.05 -7.45
CA LEU A 15 20.79 19.25 -6.73
C LEU A 15 19.62 20.25 -6.63
N PRO A 16 19.46 20.95 -5.50
CA PRO A 16 18.35 21.88 -5.34
C PRO A 16 18.58 23.14 -6.18
N LEU A 17 17.73 23.37 -7.17
CA LEU A 17 17.55 24.67 -7.80
C LEU A 17 16.71 25.52 -6.86
N SER A 18 17.30 26.59 -6.37
CA SER A 18 16.64 27.64 -5.60
C SER A 18 15.61 28.37 -6.47
N ASN A 19 14.34 28.24 -6.13
CA ASN A 19 13.27 29.05 -6.70
C ASN A 19 12.65 29.98 -5.64
N PRO A 20 12.33 31.25 -6.00
CA PRO A 20 11.85 32.24 -5.07
C PRO A 20 10.37 32.01 -4.71
N LYS A 21 10.06 32.21 -3.43
CA LYS A 21 8.71 32.09 -2.83
C LYS A 21 7.70 33.04 -3.49
N PRO A 22 6.49 32.57 -3.86
CA PRO A 22 5.37 33.47 -4.07
C PRO A 22 4.74 33.87 -2.73
N ARG A 23 4.60 35.17 -2.54
CA ARG A 23 3.86 35.79 -1.43
C ARG A 23 2.37 35.61 -1.67
N LEU A 24 1.69 34.84 -0.82
CA LEU A 24 0.23 34.78 -0.79
C LEU A 24 -0.32 35.94 0.02
N LEU A 25 -1.11 36.78 -0.66
CA LEU A 25 -1.96 37.85 -0.08
C LEU A 25 -3.22 37.17 0.50
N LEU A 26 -3.38 37.27 1.81
CA LEU A 26 -4.62 36.97 2.52
C LEU A 26 -5.70 37.99 2.19
N THR A 27 -6.78 37.59 1.54
CA THR A 27 -8.02 38.35 1.46
C THR A 27 -9.13 37.59 2.18
N SER A 28 -9.71 38.25 3.19
CA SER A 28 -10.83 37.78 3.97
C SER A 28 -12.12 37.65 3.15
N PRO A 29 -12.98 36.65 3.37
CA PRO A 29 -14.31 36.62 2.74
C PRO A 29 -15.32 37.41 3.54
N LYS A 30 -16.04 38.29 2.82
CA LYS A 30 -17.25 39.00 3.29
C LYS A 30 -18.42 38.01 3.37
N GLN A 31 -19.11 38.06 4.50
CA GLN A 31 -20.43 37.45 4.69
C GLN A 31 -21.46 38.10 3.74
N LEU A 32 -22.22 37.30 3.03
CA LEU A 32 -23.49 37.68 2.43
C LEU A 32 -24.59 36.76 3.00
N SER A 33 -25.49 37.38 3.74
CA SER A 33 -26.76 36.83 4.16
C SER A 33 -27.74 36.85 2.99
N MET A 34 -28.45 35.75 2.72
CA MET A 34 -29.65 35.77 1.88
C MET A 34 -30.79 35.00 2.53
N THR A 35 -31.89 35.73 2.57
CA THR A 35 -33.21 35.47 3.14
C THR A 35 -33.97 34.35 2.43
N VAL A 36 -34.71 33.62 3.24
CA VAL A 36 -35.73 32.62 2.88
C VAL A 36 -36.96 33.32 2.28
N SER A 37 -37.50 32.80 1.19
CA SER A 37 -38.88 33.03 0.79
C SER A 37 -39.55 31.71 0.39
N SER A 38 -40.52 31.33 1.17
CA SER A 38 -41.46 30.26 0.94
C SER A 38 -42.61 30.71 0.02
N SER A 39 -43.01 29.87 -0.92
CA SER A 39 -44.39 29.94 -1.46
C SER A 39 -44.87 28.58 -1.90
N SER A 40 -46.00 28.22 -1.32
CA SER A 40 -46.86 27.06 -1.51
C SER A 40 -47.91 27.33 -2.59
N SER A 41 -48.35 26.28 -3.30
CA SER A 41 -49.72 26.01 -3.77
C SER A 41 -49.69 24.89 -4.82
N SER A 42 -50.27 23.75 -4.64
CA SER A 42 -51.61 23.23 -4.58
C SER A 42 -52.24 22.96 -5.95
N SER A 43 -52.70 21.70 -6.07
CA SER A 43 -53.91 21.11 -6.68
C SER A 43 -53.91 20.69 -8.15
N SER A 44 -54.09 19.39 -8.33
CA SER A 44 -55.28 18.60 -8.84
C SER A 44 -55.41 18.60 -10.37
N SER A 45 -55.67 17.52 -11.08
CA SER A 45 -56.66 16.49 -11.07
C SER A 45 -56.52 15.55 -12.29
N SER A 46 -56.77 14.29 -12.05
CA SER A 46 -57.32 13.19 -12.84
C SER A 46 -57.59 13.33 -14.35
N SER A 47 -57.20 12.30 -15.12
CA SER A 47 -58.09 11.54 -15.97
C SER A 47 -57.45 10.23 -16.48
N SER A 48 -58.24 9.20 -16.41
CA SER A 48 -58.03 7.83 -16.84
C SER A 48 -58.13 7.63 -18.34
N SER A 49 -57.32 6.79 -18.95
CA SER A 49 -57.73 5.99 -20.09
C SER A 49 -56.86 4.74 -20.23
N SER A 50 -57.52 3.61 -20.28
CA SER A 50 -57.05 2.25 -20.45
C SER A 50 -56.64 1.98 -21.91
N SER A 51 -55.53 1.23 -22.11
CA SER A 51 -55.39 0.33 -23.26
C SER A 51 -54.27 -0.70 -23.03
N ILE A 52 -54.70 -1.87 -23.05
CA ILE A 52 -54.25 -3.24 -23.37
C ILE A 52 -52.74 -3.47 -23.53
N ALA A 53 -52.33 -4.48 -22.74
CA ALA A 53 -51.02 -5.07 -22.60
C ALA A 53 -50.49 -5.80 -23.83
N THR A 54 -49.23 -5.65 -24.12
CA THR A 54 -48.40 -6.67 -24.76
C THR A 54 -47.21 -6.95 -23.83
N ALA A 55 -47.17 -8.19 -23.34
CA ALA A 55 -46.13 -8.65 -22.43
C ALA A 55 -44.79 -8.79 -23.17
N THR A 56 -43.86 -7.88 -22.89
CA THR A 56 -42.45 -8.07 -23.17
C THR A 56 -41.74 -8.11 -21.83
N THR A 57 -41.13 -9.24 -21.53
CA THR A 57 -40.31 -9.46 -20.31
C THR A 57 -39.17 -8.45 -20.28
N PRO A 58 -39.06 -7.61 -19.25
CA PRO A 58 -37.89 -6.76 -19.14
C PRO A 58 -36.72 -7.60 -18.61
N ILE A 59 -35.63 -7.64 -19.36
CA ILE A 59 -34.31 -8.00 -18.86
C ILE A 59 -34.02 -6.96 -17.79
N THR A 60 -34.04 -7.38 -16.53
CA THR A 60 -33.63 -6.55 -15.41
C THR A 60 -32.09 -6.39 -15.52
N LEU A 61 -31.64 -5.30 -16.11
CA LEU A 61 -30.29 -4.81 -15.93
C LEU A 61 -30.17 -4.43 -14.46
N GLU A 62 -29.32 -5.14 -13.74
CA GLU A 62 -28.90 -4.69 -12.40
C GLU A 62 -28.42 -3.24 -12.50
N PRO A 63 -28.81 -2.36 -11.55
CA PRO A 63 -28.37 -0.98 -11.57
C PRO A 63 -26.86 -0.95 -11.43
N ALA A 64 -26.17 -0.31 -12.36
CA ALA A 64 -24.76 0.00 -12.25
C ALA A 64 -24.51 0.63 -10.87
N LYS A 65 -23.59 0.06 -10.09
CA LYS A 65 -23.13 0.64 -8.80
C LYS A 65 -22.75 2.08 -9.07
N THR A 66 -23.44 2.99 -8.40
CA THR A 66 -23.40 4.42 -8.70
C THR A 66 -22.05 5.02 -8.31
N ASP A 67 -21.53 5.97 -9.09
CA ASP A 67 -20.33 6.78 -8.83
C ASP A 67 -20.30 7.40 -7.42
N ALA A 68 -21.44 7.60 -6.80
CA ALA A 68 -21.60 8.08 -5.43
C ALA A 68 -21.04 7.10 -4.36
N ASP A 69 -21.13 5.79 -4.56
CA ASP A 69 -20.58 4.80 -3.62
C ASP A 69 -19.05 4.76 -3.71
N ALA A 70 -18.50 4.80 -4.91
CA ALA A 70 -17.03 4.84 -5.12
C ALA A 70 -16.41 6.11 -4.52
N SER A 71 -17.04 7.26 -4.69
CA SER A 71 -16.60 8.53 -4.10
C SER A 71 -16.63 8.48 -2.56
N SER A 72 -17.66 7.91 -1.96
CA SER A 72 -17.74 7.72 -0.50
C SER A 72 -16.63 6.83 0.03
N LYS A 73 -16.33 5.71 -0.66
CA LYS A 73 -15.26 4.77 -0.27
C LYS A 73 -13.86 5.41 -0.40
N TRP A 74 -13.66 6.24 -1.42
CA TRP A 74 -12.42 7.00 -1.55
C TRP A 74 -12.20 7.96 -0.38
N VAL A 75 -13.21 8.73 0.01
CA VAL A 75 -13.12 9.67 1.14
C VAL A 75 -12.83 8.94 2.45
N GLU A 76 -13.45 7.76 2.68
CA GLU A 76 -13.13 6.94 3.86
C GLU A 76 -11.67 6.46 3.84
N PHE A 77 -11.19 5.99 2.69
CA PHE A 77 -9.79 5.59 2.49
C PHE A 77 -8.84 6.76 2.73
N ALA A 78 -9.12 7.91 2.12
CA ALA A 78 -8.30 9.12 2.22
C ALA A 78 -8.07 9.55 3.68
N LYS A 79 -9.13 9.57 4.49
CA LYS A 79 -9.05 9.87 5.93
C LYS A 79 -8.21 8.90 6.75
N ARG A 80 -8.03 7.67 6.25
CA ARG A 80 -7.30 6.62 6.97
C ARG A 80 -5.85 6.50 6.55
N VAL A 81 -5.58 6.73 5.26
CA VAL A 81 -4.23 6.55 4.72
C VAL A 81 -3.39 7.82 4.85
N SER A 82 -4.02 9.00 4.89
CA SER A 82 -3.32 10.28 4.93
C SER A 82 -2.70 10.58 6.28
N GLY A 83 -1.52 11.19 6.24
CA GLY A 83 -0.76 11.62 7.41
C GLY A 83 0.73 11.38 7.26
N GLU A 84 1.44 11.71 8.34
CA GLU A 84 2.85 11.39 8.51
C GLU A 84 2.97 10.00 9.14
N TRP A 85 3.66 9.10 8.45
CA TRP A 85 3.90 7.73 8.90
C TRP A 85 5.39 7.54 9.11
N ASP A 86 5.78 7.34 10.35
CA ASP A 86 7.16 7.15 10.76
C ASP A 86 7.43 5.73 11.20
N GLY A 87 8.63 5.23 10.96
CA GLY A 87 8.97 3.87 11.36
C GLY A 87 10.34 3.41 10.90
N TYR A 88 10.44 2.11 10.68
CA TYR A 88 11.64 1.45 10.19
C TYR A 88 11.34 0.63 8.95
N GLY A 89 12.32 0.55 8.06
CA GLY A 89 12.32 -0.30 6.89
C GLY A 89 13.54 -1.20 6.86
N ALA A 90 13.38 -2.36 6.22
CA ALA A 90 14.48 -3.31 5.97
C ALA A 90 14.23 -4.09 4.68
N ASP A 91 15.30 -4.44 3.99
CA ASP A 91 15.26 -5.35 2.85
C ASP A 91 15.56 -6.80 3.32
N PHE A 92 14.91 -7.77 2.66
CA PHE A 92 15.07 -9.19 2.95
C PHE A 92 15.30 -9.97 1.66
N THR A 93 16.07 -11.02 1.78
CA THR A 93 16.26 -12.02 0.71
C THR A 93 15.02 -12.91 0.57
N LEU A 94 15.00 -13.75 -0.47
CA LEU A 94 13.89 -14.70 -0.70
C LEU A 94 13.82 -15.85 0.32
N ASP A 95 14.88 -16.05 1.12
CA ASP A 95 14.89 -16.98 2.25
C ASP A 95 14.63 -16.29 3.61
N GLY A 96 14.14 -15.03 3.58
CA GLY A 96 13.72 -14.28 4.77
C GLY A 96 14.86 -13.72 5.62
N LYS A 97 16.10 -13.72 5.12
CA LYS A 97 17.22 -13.14 5.84
C LYS A 97 17.31 -11.64 5.59
N PRO A 98 17.55 -10.83 6.63
CA PRO A 98 17.75 -9.41 6.44
C PRO A 98 19.01 -9.12 5.62
N VAL A 99 18.93 -8.09 4.78
CA VAL A 99 20.04 -7.61 3.94
C VAL A 99 20.73 -6.47 4.67
N GLU A 100 22.04 -6.63 4.88
CA GLU A 100 22.85 -5.59 5.54
C GLU A 100 22.90 -4.31 4.68
N LEU A 101 22.84 -3.16 5.33
CA LEU A 101 22.95 -1.89 4.65
C LEU A 101 24.35 -1.73 4.03
N PRO A 102 24.44 -1.07 2.86
CA PRO A 102 25.73 -0.79 2.24
C PRO A 102 26.65 0.00 3.16
N GLU A 103 27.93 -0.35 3.22
CA GLU A 103 28.95 0.34 4.05
C GLU A 103 28.95 1.86 3.85
N LEU A 104 28.63 2.33 2.64
CA LEU A 104 28.59 3.75 2.30
C LEU A 104 27.58 4.55 3.14
N VAL A 105 26.50 3.89 3.60
CA VAL A 105 25.43 4.56 4.37
C VAL A 105 25.52 4.26 5.86
N VAL A 106 26.41 3.35 6.29
CA VAL A 106 26.58 2.98 7.69
C VAL A 106 27.65 3.87 8.32
N PRO A 107 27.39 4.53 9.47
CA PRO A 107 28.37 5.33 10.19
C PRO A 107 29.66 4.57 10.50
N GLU A 108 30.81 5.26 10.41
CA GLU A 108 32.13 4.67 10.64
C GLU A 108 32.22 3.98 12.00
N ALA A 109 31.66 4.58 13.05
CA ALA A 109 31.69 4.01 14.39
C ALA A 109 31.02 2.62 14.46
N TYR A 110 29.93 2.39 13.75
CA TYR A 110 29.30 1.05 13.69
C TYR A 110 30.21 0.04 12.98
N ARG A 111 30.90 0.48 11.91
CA ARG A 111 31.86 -0.37 11.19
C ARG A 111 33.08 -0.72 12.06
N GLU A 112 33.62 0.24 12.79
CA GLU A 112 34.71 0.03 13.74
C GLU A 112 34.33 -0.91 14.89
N TRP A 113 33.07 -0.85 15.33
CA TRP A 113 32.55 -1.73 16.39
C TRP A 113 32.11 -3.10 15.88
N GLY A 114 32.17 -3.34 14.57
CA GLY A 114 31.71 -4.59 13.95
C GLY A 114 30.20 -4.80 14.07
N VAL A 115 29.41 -3.71 14.17
CA VAL A 115 27.97 -3.76 14.27
C VAL A 115 27.36 -3.83 12.88
N GLN A 116 26.60 -4.88 12.60
CA GLN A 116 25.81 -5.01 11.39
C GLN A 116 24.53 -4.19 11.50
N VAL A 117 24.19 -3.45 10.47
CA VAL A 117 22.99 -2.59 10.42
C VAL A 117 22.10 -3.04 9.25
N PHE A 118 20.87 -3.39 9.55
CA PHE A 118 19.90 -3.90 8.56
C PHE A 118 18.72 -2.96 8.37
N ASP A 119 18.35 -2.23 9.41
CA ASP A 119 17.21 -1.33 9.41
C ASP A 119 17.63 0.11 9.10
N TRP A 120 16.78 0.81 8.36
CA TRP A 120 16.85 2.27 8.25
C TRP A 120 15.59 2.89 8.82
N GLN A 121 15.75 4.04 9.43
CA GLN A 121 14.61 4.87 9.81
C GLN A 121 13.94 5.45 8.57
N THR A 122 12.61 5.48 8.56
CA THR A 122 11.82 5.96 7.42
C THR A 122 10.72 6.91 7.88
N GLN A 123 10.38 7.83 7.00
CA GLN A 123 9.20 8.66 7.07
C GLN A 123 8.46 8.55 5.75
N CYS A 124 7.15 8.34 5.81
CA CYS A 124 6.32 8.18 4.63
C CYS A 124 5.09 9.08 4.68
N PRO A 125 5.25 10.40 4.45
CA PRO A 125 4.12 11.30 4.24
C PRO A 125 3.23 10.74 3.14
N THR A 126 1.95 10.57 3.45
CA THR A 126 0.96 10.00 2.55
C THR A 126 -0.25 10.93 2.50
N LEU A 127 -0.71 11.27 1.32
CA LEU A 127 -1.91 12.10 1.10
C LEU A 127 -2.78 11.45 0.03
N ALA A 128 -4.03 11.19 0.38
CA ALA A 128 -5.07 10.92 -0.59
C ALA A 128 -6.01 12.15 -0.63
N GLU A 129 -6.20 12.72 -1.81
CA GLU A 129 -7.05 13.90 -1.99
C GLU A 129 -8.52 13.55 -1.79
N GLU A 130 -9.19 14.23 -0.83
CA GLU A 130 -10.62 13.98 -0.53
C GLU A 130 -11.56 14.63 -1.55
N THR A 131 -11.10 15.66 -2.24
CA THR A 131 -11.90 16.46 -3.16
C THR A 131 -11.23 16.56 -4.52
N GLY A 132 -12.01 16.56 -5.61
CA GLY A 132 -11.49 16.57 -6.97
C GLY A 132 -11.25 15.18 -7.54
N ASP A 133 -10.32 15.06 -8.46
CA ASP A 133 -9.92 13.75 -9.02
C ASP A 133 -9.17 12.94 -7.97
N PRO A 134 -9.51 11.67 -7.77
CA PRO A 134 -8.83 10.82 -6.79
C PRO A 134 -7.34 10.65 -7.11
N VAL A 135 -6.48 11.02 -6.17
CA VAL A 135 -5.03 10.87 -6.27
C VAL A 135 -4.48 10.42 -4.92
N LEU A 136 -3.68 9.37 -4.92
CA LEU A 136 -2.84 9.00 -3.79
C LEU A 136 -1.41 9.46 -4.07
N TYR A 137 -0.89 10.31 -3.22
CA TYR A 137 0.51 10.70 -3.18
C TYR A 137 1.18 10.07 -1.97
N CYS A 138 2.39 9.54 -2.13
CA CYS A 138 3.24 9.17 -1.03
C CYS A 138 4.72 9.46 -1.32
N LYS A 139 5.41 9.84 -0.29
CA LYS A 139 6.85 10.10 -0.32
C LYS A 139 7.54 9.13 0.63
N LEU A 140 8.46 8.34 0.14
CA LEU A 140 9.28 7.47 0.97
C LEU A 140 10.61 8.15 1.22
N ILE A 141 10.86 8.54 2.48
CA ILE A 141 12.09 9.18 2.93
C ILE A 141 12.85 8.15 3.77
N LYS A 142 14.10 7.87 3.39
CA LYS A 142 15.01 7.04 4.18
C LYS A 142 16.07 7.94 4.80
N PHE A 143 16.40 7.68 6.05
CA PHE A 143 17.45 8.40 6.77
C PHE A 143 18.72 7.56 6.89
N TYR A 144 19.85 8.22 6.96
CA TYR A 144 21.09 7.55 7.35
C TYR A 144 20.98 7.04 8.79
N PRO A 145 21.46 5.83 9.09
CA PRO A 145 21.62 5.40 10.47
C PRO A 145 22.49 6.39 11.24
N THR A 146 22.11 6.69 12.48
CA THR A 146 22.85 7.61 13.34
C THR A 146 23.39 6.89 14.57
N VAL A 147 24.53 7.37 15.11
CA VAL A 147 25.11 6.90 16.37
C VAL A 147 24.61 7.79 17.49
N GLY A 148 23.84 7.21 18.43
CA GLY A 148 23.31 7.96 19.56
C GLY A 148 22.10 8.84 19.21
N CYS A 149 21.80 9.80 20.11
CA CYS A 149 20.63 10.68 20.01
C CYS A 149 20.98 11.98 19.28
N GLU A 150 21.51 11.90 18.08
CA GLU A 150 21.76 13.08 17.23
C GLU A 150 20.50 13.42 16.43
N ALA A 151 19.42 13.73 17.15
CA ALA A 151 18.13 14.05 16.56
C ALA A 151 18.17 15.19 15.53
N ASP A 152 19.05 16.14 15.74
CA ASP A 152 19.20 17.31 14.89
C ASP A 152 20.00 17.00 13.61
N ALA A 153 20.59 15.81 13.51
CA ALA A 153 21.45 15.40 12.40
C ALA A 153 20.78 14.38 11.46
N ALA A 154 19.48 14.12 11.58
CA ALA A 154 18.78 13.19 10.71
C ALA A 154 18.90 13.63 9.24
N THR A 155 19.89 13.05 8.55
CA THR A 155 20.18 13.35 7.15
C THR A 155 19.41 12.38 6.27
N ARG A 156 18.61 12.92 5.34
CA ARG A 156 17.89 12.12 4.36
C ARG A 156 18.89 11.41 3.44
N HIS A 157 18.82 10.09 3.42
CA HIS A 157 19.58 9.26 2.50
C HIS A 157 18.98 9.29 1.11
N SER A 158 17.67 9.14 1.04
CA SER A 158 16.94 9.09 -0.22
C SER A 158 15.49 9.53 -0.07
N VAL A 159 14.95 10.07 -1.15
CA VAL A 159 13.54 10.46 -1.24
C VAL A 159 12.98 9.90 -2.54
N GLN A 160 11.91 9.12 -2.45
CA GLN A 160 11.18 8.60 -3.59
C GLN A 160 9.72 9.07 -3.51
N GLN A 161 9.21 9.63 -4.59
CA GLN A 161 7.81 10.04 -4.70
C GLN A 161 7.03 9.05 -5.56
N ARG A 162 5.77 8.81 -5.22
CA ARG A 162 4.86 7.91 -5.91
C ARG A 162 3.48 8.54 -6.01
N PHE A 163 2.86 8.40 -7.17
CA PHE A 163 1.52 8.89 -7.45
C PHE A 163 0.67 7.77 -8.05
N ALA A 164 -0.53 7.57 -7.51
CA ALA A 164 -1.53 6.73 -8.14
C ALA A 164 -2.76 7.58 -8.47
N GLY A 165 -3.11 7.64 -9.74
CA GLY A 165 -4.11 8.56 -10.28
C GLY A 165 -3.54 9.93 -10.66
N GLY A 166 -4.37 10.77 -11.27
CA GLY A 166 -3.99 12.10 -11.72
C GLY A 166 -2.99 12.12 -12.90
N THR A 167 -2.41 13.29 -13.15
CA THR A 167 -1.50 13.53 -14.28
C THR A 167 -0.08 13.02 -14.06
N GLU A 168 0.35 12.92 -12.81
CA GLU A 168 1.69 12.45 -12.42
C GLU A 168 1.73 10.96 -12.09
N ASN A 169 0.70 10.23 -12.46
CA ASN A 169 0.54 8.81 -12.16
C ASN A 169 1.77 7.96 -12.49
N THR A 170 2.27 7.23 -11.50
CA THR A 170 3.38 6.27 -11.64
C THR A 170 2.96 4.83 -11.36
N ALA A 171 1.74 4.63 -10.86
CA ALA A 171 1.19 3.30 -10.60
C ALA A 171 0.60 2.68 -11.88
N SER A 172 0.71 1.37 -12.03
CA SER A 172 -0.08 0.66 -13.04
C SER A 172 -1.46 0.24 -12.53
N ALA A 173 -1.60 0.06 -11.20
CA ALA A 173 -2.88 -0.21 -10.55
C ALA A 173 -2.81 0.12 -9.05
N LEU A 174 -3.93 0.56 -8.48
CA LEU A 174 -4.15 0.73 -7.05
C LEU A 174 -5.53 0.18 -6.67
N GLY A 175 -5.57 -0.84 -5.80
CA GLY A 175 -6.79 -1.27 -5.10
C GLY A 175 -6.80 -0.69 -3.70
N TYR A 176 -7.85 0.04 -3.32
CA TYR A 176 -7.96 0.71 -2.02
C TYR A 176 -9.18 0.25 -1.22
N HIS A 177 -9.01 0.13 0.09
CA HIS A 177 -10.04 -0.28 1.03
C HIS A 177 -10.30 0.83 2.07
N ALA A 178 -11.55 0.98 2.51
CA ALA A 178 -11.96 2.01 3.46
C ALA A 178 -11.21 1.97 4.81
N SER A 179 -10.54 0.85 5.14
CA SER A 179 -9.68 0.75 6.33
C SER A 179 -8.36 1.53 6.24
N GLY A 180 -7.99 2.02 5.05
CA GLY A 180 -6.66 2.56 4.75
C GLY A 180 -5.68 1.53 4.19
N SER A 181 -6.06 0.24 4.17
CA SER A 181 -5.27 -0.81 3.52
C SER A 181 -5.37 -0.70 2.01
N TYR A 182 -4.30 -1.04 1.30
CA TYR A 182 -4.29 -1.01 -0.17
C TYR A 182 -3.28 -2.01 -0.75
N ILE A 183 -3.41 -2.23 -2.04
CA ILE A 183 -2.41 -2.87 -2.88
C ILE A 183 -2.13 -1.97 -4.08
N ALA A 184 -0.85 -1.83 -4.44
CA ALA A 184 -0.45 -1.04 -5.59
C ALA A 184 0.67 -1.73 -6.38
N THR A 185 0.73 -1.44 -7.66
CA THR A 185 1.82 -1.90 -8.53
C THR A 185 2.54 -0.71 -9.15
N TRP A 186 3.87 -0.73 -9.01
CA TRP A 186 4.77 0.35 -9.40
C TRP A 186 5.79 -0.17 -10.42
N PRO A 187 5.54 -0.04 -11.72
CA PRO A 187 6.51 -0.40 -12.75
C PRO A 187 7.56 0.71 -12.90
N PHE A 188 8.82 0.34 -13.06
CA PHE A 188 9.90 1.26 -13.38
C PHE A 188 11.06 0.54 -14.07
N LYS A 189 12.00 1.30 -14.63
CA LYS A 189 13.24 0.75 -15.13
C LYS A 189 14.38 1.06 -14.17
N ASP A 190 15.22 0.06 -13.93
CA ASP A 190 16.42 0.25 -13.13
C ASP A 190 17.54 0.92 -13.95
N GLN A 191 18.71 1.13 -13.32
CA GLN A 191 19.87 1.73 -13.99
C GLN A 191 20.44 0.91 -15.16
N TYR A 192 20.01 -0.34 -15.31
CA TYR A 192 20.40 -1.25 -16.40
C TYR A 192 19.27 -1.43 -17.42
N GLU A 193 18.28 -0.54 -17.45
CA GLU A 193 17.09 -0.59 -18.31
C GLU A 193 16.24 -1.86 -18.16
N ARG A 194 16.40 -2.61 -17.05
CA ARG A 194 15.58 -3.77 -16.76
C ARG A 194 14.22 -3.33 -16.25
N GLU A 195 13.16 -3.97 -16.72
CA GLU A 195 11.81 -3.72 -16.26
C GLU A 195 11.60 -4.33 -14.87
N ILE A 196 11.41 -3.47 -13.87
CA ILE A 196 11.16 -3.83 -12.50
C ILE A 196 9.70 -3.55 -12.18
N LEU A 197 9.10 -4.45 -11.42
CA LEU A 197 7.77 -4.27 -10.85
C LEU A 197 7.86 -4.40 -9.32
N GLU A 198 7.39 -3.41 -8.63
CA GLU A 198 7.16 -3.47 -7.19
C GLU A 198 5.67 -3.68 -6.94
N ILE A 199 5.32 -4.71 -6.16
CA ILE A 199 3.96 -4.98 -5.69
C ILE A 199 3.93 -4.60 -4.22
N GLU A 200 3.26 -3.51 -3.92
CA GLU A 200 3.16 -2.96 -2.57
C GLU A 200 1.85 -3.37 -1.91
N HIS A 201 1.94 -4.03 -0.77
CA HIS A 201 0.83 -4.38 0.09
C HIS A 201 0.91 -3.52 1.35
N CYS A 202 -0.13 -2.74 1.61
CA CYS A 202 -0.29 -1.95 2.83
C CYS A 202 -1.42 -2.53 3.67
N LEU A 203 -1.12 -2.95 4.89
CA LEU A 203 -2.08 -3.50 5.84
C LEU A 203 -2.12 -2.61 7.08
N VAL A 204 -3.31 -2.11 7.40
CA VAL A 204 -3.57 -1.30 8.60
C VAL A 204 -4.14 -2.21 9.68
N ASP A 205 -3.63 -2.09 10.91
CA ASP A 205 -4.14 -2.84 12.06
C ASP A 205 -5.61 -2.47 12.31
N PRO A 206 -6.54 -3.43 12.29
CA PRO A 206 -7.95 -3.16 12.52
C PRO A 206 -8.26 -2.69 13.94
N ALA A 207 -7.45 -3.09 14.91
CA ALA A 207 -7.61 -2.70 16.32
C ALA A 207 -6.95 -1.36 16.62
N ASN A 208 -5.81 -1.07 15.97
CA ASN A 208 -5.10 0.19 16.10
C ASN A 208 -4.76 0.79 14.74
N LYS A 209 -5.62 1.66 14.26
CA LYS A 209 -5.54 2.28 12.93
C LYS A 209 -4.38 3.27 12.74
N GLU A 210 -3.61 3.49 13.80
CA GLU A 210 -2.37 4.27 13.76
C GLU A 210 -1.13 3.40 13.50
N ILE A 211 -1.31 2.09 13.32
CA ILE A 211 -0.23 1.14 12.99
C ILE A 211 -0.51 0.52 11.64
N ARG A 212 0.49 0.52 10.77
CA ARG A 212 0.45 -0.19 9.49
C ARG A 212 1.75 -0.92 9.22
N VAL A 213 1.66 -1.96 8.43
CA VAL A 213 2.82 -2.59 7.80
C VAL A 213 2.69 -2.45 6.29
N ARG A 214 3.80 -2.16 5.63
CA ARG A 214 3.87 -2.22 4.17
C ARG A 214 4.92 -3.22 3.78
N MET A 215 4.59 -4.09 2.87
CA MET A 215 5.54 -5.03 2.27
C MET A 215 5.53 -4.86 0.77
N ILE A 216 6.72 -4.69 0.22
CA ILE A 216 6.92 -4.56 -1.21
C ILE A 216 7.63 -5.83 -1.68
N GLN A 217 6.96 -6.58 -2.55
CA GLN A 217 7.55 -7.68 -3.30
C GLN A 217 8.20 -7.08 -4.54
N VAL A 218 9.54 -7.13 -4.60
CA VAL A 218 10.34 -6.52 -5.68
C VAL A 218 10.77 -7.59 -6.65
N GLY A 219 10.43 -7.43 -7.90
CA GLY A 219 10.80 -8.42 -8.93
C GLY A 219 11.06 -7.81 -10.28
N GLN A 220 11.49 -8.65 -11.20
CA GLN A 220 11.78 -8.30 -12.58
C GLN A 220 10.73 -8.88 -13.51
N LEU A 221 10.31 -8.08 -14.49
CA LEU A 221 9.47 -8.52 -15.59
C LEU A 221 10.35 -9.03 -16.75
N ASN A 222 10.13 -10.26 -17.13
CA ASN A 222 10.77 -10.87 -18.29
C ASN A 222 9.71 -11.18 -19.33
N SER A 223 9.96 -10.83 -20.57
CA SER A 223 9.00 -11.00 -21.68
C SER A 223 8.53 -12.45 -21.85
N GLU A 224 9.40 -13.42 -21.60
CA GLU A 224 9.12 -14.85 -21.76
C GLU A 224 8.73 -15.54 -20.45
N ALA A 225 9.48 -15.28 -19.38
CA ALA A 225 9.31 -15.94 -18.07
C ALA A 225 8.22 -15.31 -17.20
N GLY A 226 7.81 -14.07 -17.51
CA GLY A 226 6.85 -13.34 -16.68
C GLY A 226 7.51 -12.63 -15.50
N PHE A 227 6.81 -12.51 -14.37
CA PHE A 227 7.30 -11.85 -13.16
C PHE A 227 8.12 -12.82 -12.30
N SER A 228 9.33 -12.44 -11.96
CA SER A 228 10.21 -13.19 -11.05
C SER A 228 10.58 -12.35 -9.84
N LEU A 229 10.35 -12.87 -8.64
CA LEU A 229 10.64 -12.18 -7.38
C LEU A 229 12.16 -12.14 -7.12
N ASN A 230 12.68 -10.98 -6.72
CA ASN A 230 14.10 -10.76 -6.44
C ASN A 230 14.37 -10.50 -4.95
N GLY A 231 13.39 -9.98 -4.21
CA GLY A 231 13.54 -9.65 -2.79
C GLY A 231 12.29 -9.05 -2.21
N LEU A 232 12.33 -8.80 -0.91
CA LEU A 232 11.23 -8.23 -0.14
C LEU A 232 11.73 -6.99 0.58
N ARG A 233 10.90 -5.95 0.63
CA ARG A 233 11.12 -4.76 1.46
C ARG A 233 9.96 -4.61 2.42
N VAL A 234 10.27 -4.46 3.69
CA VAL A 234 9.27 -4.38 4.76
C VAL A 234 9.38 -3.06 5.48
N PHE A 235 8.24 -2.45 5.78
CA PHE A 235 8.11 -1.27 6.61
C PHE A 235 7.15 -1.55 7.77
N SER A 236 7.56 -1.19 8.98
CA SER A 236 6.72 -1.13 10.18
C SER A 236 6.56 0.35 10.53
N GLU A 237 5.34 0.87 10.44
CA GLU A 237 5.08 2.31 10.50
C GLU A 237 3.96 2.63 11.50
N GLN A 238 4.10 3.76 12.16
CA GLN A 238 3.11 4.35 13.06
C GLN A 238 2.71 5.73 12.55
N TRP A 239 1.43 6.06 12.64
CA TRP A 239 0.91 7.38 12.34
C TRP A 239 1.41 8.39 13.39
N TYR A 240 2.00 9.48 12.92
CA TYR A 240 2.62 10.49 13.76
C TYR A 240 1.81 11.78 13.83
N GLY A 241 1.08 12.11 12.78
CA GLY A 241 0.31 13.33 12.72
C GLY A 241 -0.33 13.57 11.34
N PRO A 242 -1.06 14.67 11.19
CA PRO A 242 -1.58 15.10 9.91
C PRO A 242 -0.46 15.30 8.87
N PHE A 243 -0.80 15.11 7.60
CA PHE A 243 0.13 15.28 6.49
C PHE A 243 0.77 16.69 6.50
N CYS A 244 2.08 16.73 6.47
CA CYS A 244 2.89 17.95 6.34
C CYS A 244 4.08 17.76 5.37
N ASP A 245 3.96 16.82 4.44
CA ASP A 245 4.92 16.52 3.37
C ASP A 245 6.34 16.15 3.87
N GLY A 246 6.45 15.62 5.09
CA GLY A 246 7.74 15.28 5.70
C GLY A 246 8.59 16.49 6.09
N GLU A 247 7.97 17.64 6.30
CA GLU A 247 8.68 18.84 6.75
C GLU A 247 9.16 18.71 8.20
N GLN A 248 8.41 17.98 9.03
CA GLN A 248 8.83 17.68 10.41
C GLN A 248 9.67 16.40 10.40
N LEU A 249 10.95 16.54 10.71
CA LEU A 249 11.84 15.39 10.83
C LEU A 249 11.56 14.69 12.16
N GLY A 250 10.93 13.53 12.10
CA GLY A 250 10.55 12.75 13.27
C GLY A 250 11.63 11.86 13.87
N ALA A 251 12.91 12.11 13.59
CA ALA A 251 14.01 11.21 13.94
C ALA A 251 14.04 10.74 15.42
N CYS A 252 13.62 11.57 16.36
CA CYS A 252 13.47 11.20 17.77
C CYS A 252 12.05 10.76 18.18
N SER A 253 11.08 10.84 17.29
CA SER A 253 9.69 10.50 17.58
C SER A 253 9.35 9.05 17.29
N VAL A 254 10.20 8.34 16.56
CA VAL A 254 9.98 6.94 16.26
C VAL A 254 10.05 6.14 17.56
N ARG A 255 8.89 5.67 18.01
CA ARG A 255 8.73 4.92 19.26
C ARG A 255 9.18 3.47 19.15
N GLU A 256 9.36 2.99 17.94
CA GLU A 256 9.80 1.64 17.64
C GLU A 256 11.32 1.59 17.42
N SER A 257 11.92 0.44 17.65
CA SER A 257 13.30 0.13 17.29
C SER A 257 13.35 -0.66 15.98
N GLY A 258 14.52 -0.76 15.38
CA GLY A 258 14.77 -1.66 14.26
C GLY A 258 14.30 -3.09 14.54
N PHE A 259 13.82 -3.79 13.52
CA PHE A 259 13.16 -5.09 13.68
C PHE A 259 13.81 -6.21 12.85
N ALA A 260 14.65 -5.86 11.88
CA ALA A 260 15.12 -6.83 10.87
C ALA A 260 15.88 -8.01 11.49
N SER A 261 16.60 -7.78 12.59
CA SER A 261 17.37 -8.82 13.30
C SER A 261 16.53 -9.57 14.36
N THR A 262 15.25 -9.25 14.53
CA THR A 262 14.40 -9.96 15.48
C THR A 262 13.93 -11.30 14.89
N SER A 263 13.42 -12.19 15.75
CA SER A 263 12.98 -13.51 15.32
C SER A 263 11.88 -13.42 14.26
N ALA A 264 12.03 -14.20 13.19
CA ALA A 264 10.99 -14.39 12.20
C ALA A 264 9.81 -15.21 12.79
N LEU A 265 8.66 -15.08 12.15
CA LEU A 265 7.48 -15.91 12.42
C LEU A 265 7.82 -17.39 12.12
N GLU A 266 7.31 -18.30 12.92
CA GLU A 266 7.44 -19.73 12.65
C GLU A 266 6.47 -20.15 11.52
N ALA A 267 6.94 -20.92 10.54
CA ALA A 267 6.11 -21.38 9.41
C ALA A 267 4.86 -22.16 9.88
N SER A 268 4.98 -22.92 10.97
CA SER A 268 3.87 -23.64 11.61
C SER A 268 2.73 -22.75 12.13
N GLN A 269 2.95 -21.46 12.22
CA GLN A 269 1.91 -20.47 12.59
C GLN A 269 1.12 -19.96 11.36
N VAL A 270 1.63 -20.22 10.16
CA VAL A 270 1.04 -19.81 8.88
C VAL A 270 0.40 -20.97 8.14
N VAL A 271 1.11 -22.10 8.12
CA VAL A 271 0.67 -23.33 7.42
C VAL A 271 -0.58 -23.89 8.09
N GLY A 272 -1.64 -24.12 7.30
CA GLY A 272 -2.89 -24.63 7.84
C GLY A 272 -4.11 -24.21 7.03
N LYS A 273 -5.28 -24.51 7.60
CA LYS A 273 -6.59 -24.10 7.06
C LYS A 273 -7.05 -22.82 7.74
N TRP A 274 -7.34 -21.82 6.92
CA TRP A 274 -7.77 -20.50 7.35
C TRP A 274 -9.17 -20.19 6.81
N GLU A 275 -9.99 -19.53 7.61
CA GLU A 275 -11.30 -19.00 7.22
C GLU A 275 -11.22 -17.48 7.17
N GLY A 276 -11.39 -16.91 5.99
CA GLY A 276 -11.56 -15.47 5.78
C GLY A 276 -13.02 -15.09 5.96
N LYS A 277 -13.40 -14.70 7.18
CA LYS A 277 -14.80 -14.33 7.51
C LYS A 277 -15.23 -13.02 6.85
N ILE A 278 -14.29 -12.10 6.70
CA ILE A 278 -14.50 -10.80 6.07
C ILE A 278 -13.47 -10.70 4.96
N ALA A 279 -13.91 -10.91 3.75
CA ALA A 279 -13.10 -10.74 2.56
C ALA A 279 -13.62 -9.55 1.75
N SER A 280 -12.71 -8.83 1.14
CA SER A 280 -13.01 -7.78 0.17
C SER A 280 -12.16 -8.01 -1.06
N VAL A 281 -12.79 -7.99 -2.23
CA VAL A 281 -12.16 -8.28 -3.52
C VAL A 281 -12.21 -7.07 -4.43
N VAL A 282 -11.20 -6.92 -5.25
CA VAL A 282 -11.17 -6.00 -6.37
C VAL A 282 -10.68 -6.73 -7.62
N ARG A 283 -11.33 -6.47 -8.76
CA ARG A 283 -10.92 -6.94 -10.09
C ARG A 283 -10.50 -5.74 -10.92
N PHE A 284 -9.27 -5.78 -11.39
CA PHE A 284 -8.68 -4.68 -12.14
C PHE A 284 -9.10 -4.74 -13.61
N ARG A 285 -9.34 -3.56 -14.18
CA ARG A 285 -9.71 -3.39 -15.59
C ARG A 285 -8.65 -2.53 -16.27
N ASP A 286 -8.34 -2.84 -17.49
CA ASP A 286 -7.19 -2.27 -18.22
C ASP A 286 -7.17 -0.74 -18.40
N SER A 287 -8.30 -0.05 -18.19
CA SER A 287 -8.43 1.40 -18.44
C SER A 287 -8.35 2.27 -17.19
N GLU A 288 -8.36 1.68 -16.01
CA GLU A 288 -8.42 2.43 -14.75
C GLU A 288 -7.24 2.09 -13.85
N VAL A 289 -6.71 3.09 -13.16
CA VAL A 289 -5.63 2.90 -12.17
C VAL A 289 -6.22 2.62 -10.79
N LEU A 290 -7.29 3.32 -10.41
CA LEU A 290 -7.87 3.31 -9.07
C LEU A 290 -9.11 2.43 -9.00
N HIS A 291 -9.11 1.48 -8.09
CA HIS A 291 -10.22 0.56 -7.89
C HIS A 291 -10.52 0.39 -6.39
N HIS A 292 -11.79 0.37 -6.01
CA HIS A 292 -12.15 0.10 -4.62
C HIS A 292 -12.44 -1.37 -4.38
N PHE A 293 -12.09 -1.86 -3.19
CA PHE A 293 -12.46 -3.18 -2.74
C PHE A 293 -13.94 -3.25 -2.37
N SER A 294 -14.62 -4.27 -2.86
CA SER A 294 -16.01 -4.60 -2.53
C SER A 294 -16.06 -5.82 -1.62
N ALA A 295 -17.05 -5.88 -0.74
CA ALA A 295 -17.28 -7.06 0.09
C ALA A 295 -17.48 -8.31 -0.78
N ASP A 296 -16.91 -9.43 -0.34
CA ASP A 296 -17.00 -10.73 -0.99
C ASP A 296 -17.48 -11.78 0.03
N GLU A 297 -17.80 -12.96 -0.47
CA GLU A 297 -18.20 -14.10 0.37
C GLU A 297 -17.01 -14.58 1.22
N PRO A 298 -17.29 -15.19 2.40
CA PRO A 298 -16.27 -15.83 3.21
C PRO A 298 -15.49 -16.87 2.40
N GLN A 299 -14.17 -16.84 2.52
CA GLN A 299 -13.28 -17.73 1.77
C GLN A 299 -12.55 -18.67 2.72
N ASN A 300 -12.43 -19.93 2.32
CA ASN A 300 -11.57 -20.90 3.00
C ASN A 300 -10.29 -21.06 2.21
N LEU A 301 -9.16 -20.93 2.89
CA LEU A 301 -7.84 -20.99 2.31
C LEU A 301 -7.01 -22.10 2.98
N VAL A 302 -6.25 -22.80 2.19
CA VAL A 302 -5.23 -23.74 2.68
C VAL A 302 -3.87 -23.17 2.32
N ARG A 303 -3.04 -22.93 3.32
CA ARG A 303 -1.64 -22.52 3.13
C ARG A 303 -0.74 -23.70 3.39
N ASP A 304 0.16 -23.93 2.47
CA ASP A 304 1.30 -24.81 2.57
C ASP A 304 2.60 -23.99 2.71
N ASP A 305 3.72 -24.65 2.76
CA ASP A 305 5.05 -24.04 2.86
C ASP A 305 5.67 -23.66 1.51
N ILE A 306 5.01 -23.98 0.39
CA ILE A 306 5.54 -23.69 -0.94
C ILE A 306 5.55 -22.20 -1.20
N GLY A 307 6.72 -21.62 -1.47
CA GLY A 307 6.89 -20.18 -1.73
C GLY A 307 6.61 -19.30 -0.50
N LEU A 308 6.49 -19.87 0.69
CA LEU A 308 6.31 -19.15 1.94
C LEU A 308 7.67 -18.64 2.44
N VAL A 309 7.72 -17.35 2.75
CA VAL A 309 8.82 -16.67 3.43
C VAL A 309 8.29 -16.05 4.70
N THR A 310 8.81 -16.47 5.85
CA THR A 310 8.45 -15.90 7.14
C THR A 310 9.44 -14.83 7.56
N LEU A 311 8.94 -13.78 8.20
CA LEU A 311 9.65 -12.54 8.48
C LEU A 311 9.42 -12.10 9.93
N PRO A 312 10.25 -11.20 10.46
CA PRO A 312 10.00 -10.50 11.71
C PRO A 312 8.65 -9.76 11.74
N LYS A 313 8.27 -9.24 12.91
CA LYS A 313 6.99 -8.54 13.11
C LYS A 313 5.75 -9.40 12.80
N LYS A 314 5.88 -10.74 12.89
CA LYS A 314 4.79 -11.70 12.61
C LYS A 314 4.27 -11.62 11.17
N LEU A 315 5.14 -11.32 10.23
CA LEU A 315 4.83 -11.17 8.82
C LEU A 315 5.20 -12.41 8.02
N TRP A 316 4.52 -12.59 6.90
CA TRP A 316 4.92 -13.56 5.87
C TRP A 316 4.63 -13.03 4.48
N SER A 317 5.32 -13.62 3.52
CA SER A 317 5.11 -13.43 2.09
C SER A 317 4.95 -14.79 1.43
N VAL A 318 4.05 -14.89 0.45
CA VAL A 318 3.95 -16.06 -0.44
C VAL A 318 4.10 -15.59 -1.87
N PHE A 319 4.89 -16.34 -2.62
CA PHE A 319 5.05 -16.15 -4.06
C PHE A 319 4.96 -17.50 -4.76
N LYS A 320 4.00 -17.65 -5.66
CA LYS A 320 3.77 -18.90 -6.41
C LYS A 320 3.42 -18.63 -7.86
N GLU A 321 4.06 -19.35 -8.76
CA GLU A 321 3.58 -19.45 -10.14
C GLU A 321 2.42 -20.46 -10.20
N LEU A 322 1.33 -20.09 -10.87
CA LEU A 322 0.16 -20.92 -11.06
C LEU A 322 0.23 -21.67 -12.38
N HIS A 323 -0.49 -22.79 -12.49
CA HIS A 323 -0.47 -23.67 -13.67
C HIS A 323 -0.85 -22.98 -14.99
N ASN A 324 -1.57 -21.86 -14.94
CA ASN A 324 -1.98 -21.08 -16.11
C ASN A 324 -0.99 -19.96 -16.49
N GLY A 325 0.19 -19.91 -15.83
CA GLY A 325 1.20 -18.88 -16.02
C GLY A 325 0.87 -17.55 -15.34
N GLU A 326 -0.15 -17.51 -14.50
CA GLU A 326 -0.42 -16.41 -13.58
C GLU A 326 0.48 -16.54 -12.33
N THR A 327 0.67 -15.45 -11.62
CA THR A 327 1.45 -15.42 -10.39
C THR A 327 0.57 -15.05 -9.22
N LEU A 328 0.62 -15.83 -8.14
CA LEU A 328 0.01 -15.52 -6.86
C LEU A 328 1.05 -14.83 -5.97
N CYS A 329 0.69 -13.66 -5.49
CA CYS A 329 1.44 -12.91 -4.48
C CYS A 329 0.54 -12.72 -3.25
N GLU A 330 1.07 -13.01 -2.06
CA GLU A 330 0.36 -12.81 -0.80
C GLU A 330 1.30 -12.21 0.23
N VAL A 331 0.76 -11.31 1.03
CA VAL A 331 1.38 -10.79 2.25
C VAL A 331 0.40 -10.97 3.38
N GLY A 332 0.87 -11.44 4.52
CA GLY A 332 0.05 -11.58 5.70
C GLY A 332 0.74 -11.08 6.96
N TRP A 333 -0.09 -10.67 7.89
CA TRP A 333 0.29 -10.18 9.19
C TRP A 333 -0.53 -10.88 10.28
N LEU A 334 0.14 -11.63 11.14
CA LEU A 334 -0.48 -12.31 12.26
C LEU A 334 -0.71 -11.31 13.40
N LEU A 335 -1.96 -11.00 13.68
CA LEU A 335 -2.38 -10.03 14.70
C LEU A 335 -2.47 -10.64 16.09
N GLY A 336 -2.86 -11.90 16.18
CA GLY A 336 -2.96 -12.70 17.40
C GLY A 336 -2.53 -14.13 17.13
N ASP A 337 -2.75 -15.04 18.06
CA ASP A 337 -2.28 -16.43 17.91
C ASP A 337 -2.93 -17.18 16.74
N ASN A 338 -4.17 -16.84 16.39
CA ASN A 338 -4.94 -17.50 15.35
C ASN A 338 -5.69 -16.52 14.45
N THR A 339 -5.33 -15.25 14.44
CA THR A 339 -5.98 -14.21 13.63
C THR A 339 -4.97 -13.47 12.79
N ALA A 340 -5.32 -13.22 11.55
CA ALA A 340 -4.46 -12.53 10.61
C ALA A 340 -5.24 -11.55 9.73
N ILE A 341 -4.54 -10.55 9.22
CA ILE A 341 -4.96 -9.78 8.06
C ILE A 341 -4.05 -10.14 6.89
N THR A 342 -4.63 -10.33 5.72
CA THR A 342 -3.89 -10.72 4.52
C THR A 342 -4.27 -9.85 3.34
N SER A 343 -3.30 -9.62 2.47
CA SER A 343 -3.48 -9.05 1.14
C SER A 343 -2.92 -10.02 0.13
N ARG A 344 -3.78 -10.50 -0.77
CA ARG A 344 -3.45 -11.45 -1.83
C ARG A 344 -3.73 -10.82 -3.17
N CYS A 345 -2.90 -11.09 -4.17
CA CYS A 345 -3.22 -10.72 -5.54
C CYS A 345 -2.81 -11.80 -6.54
N ILE A 346 -3.43 -11.72 -7.71
CA ILE A 346 -3.09 -12.51 -8.88
C ILE A 346 -2.63 -11.56 -9.98
N LEU A 347 -1.48 -11.86 -10.56
CA LEU A 347 -0.93 -11.17 -11.71
C LEU A 347 -1.08 -12.05 -12.95
N TYR A 348 -1.42 -11.42 -14.06
CA TYR A 348 -1.20 -12.04 -15.38
C TYR A 348 0.29 -12.20 -15.66
N LYS A 349 0.65 -13.07 -16.59
CA LYS A 349 2.04 -13.34 -17.00
C LYS A 349 2.88 -12.07 -17.29
N LYS A 350 2.24 -11.00 -17.77
CA LYS A 350 2.90 -9.71 -18.05
C LYS A 350 3.04 -8.79 -16.84
N GLY A 351 2.79 -9.27 -15.62
CA GLY A 351 2.86 -8.46 -14.40
C GLY A 351 1.68 -7.50 -14.22
N VAL A 352 0.63 -7.61 -15.02
CA VAL A 352 -0.57 -6.81 -14.88
C VAL A 352 -1.43 -7.41 -13.77
N LEU A 353 -1.88 -6.58 -12.85
CA LEU A 353 -2.73 -6.98 -11.73
C LEU A 353 -4.11 -7.38 -12.24
N LYS A 354 -4.53 -8.60 -11.92
CA LYS A 354 -5.81 -9.18 -12.34
C LYS A 354 -6.89 -9.01 -11.27
N GLU A 355 -6.56 -9.43 -10.08
CA GLU A 355 -7.47 -9.45 -8.94
C GLU A 355 -6.66 -9.30 -7.66
N ALA A 356 -7.25 -8.65 -6.65
CA ALA A 356 -6.69 -8.64 -5.31
C ALA A 356 -7.80 -8.85 -4.26
N THR A 357 -7.40 -9.41 -3.12
CA THR A 357 -8.27 -9.65 -1.96
C THR A 357 -7.58 -9.17 -0.70
N ILE A 358 -8.30 -8.44 0.15
CA ILE A 358 -7.91 -8.18 1.54
C ILE A 358 -8.87 -8.98 2.43
N SER A 359 -8.33 -9.77 3.36
CA SER A 359 -9.13 -10.66 4.19
C SER A 359 -8.70 -10.61 5.66
N PHE A 360 -9.72 -10.68 6.55
CA PHE A 360 -9.51 -11.01 7.96
C PHE A 360 -9.80 -12.49 8.15
N GLU A 361 -8.81 -13.19 8.67
CA GLU A 361 -8.80 -14.64 8.70
C GLU A 361 -8.60 -15.18 10.11
N ASN A 362 -9.23 -16.34 10.35
CA ASN A 362 -8.99 -17.13 11.55
C ASN A 362 -8.42 -18.49 11.16
N LEU A 363 -7.42 -18.94 11.90
CA LEU A 363 -6.87 -20.27 11.75
C LEU A 363 -7.88 -21.29 12.28
N LEU A 364 -8.34 -22.18 11.40
CA LEU A 364 -9.26 -23.27 11.75
C LEU A 364 -8.52 -24.51 12.21
N GLN A 365 -7.44 -24.86 11.51
CA GLN A 365 -6.68 -26.08 11.75
C GLN A 365 -5.23 -25.92 11.30
N LYS A 366 -4.29 -26.27 12.16
CA LYS A 366 -2.89 -26.48 11.79
C LYS A 366 -2.75 -27.81 11.03
N VAL A 367 -1.88 -27.82 10.03
CA VAL A 367 -1.57 -29.02 9.26
C VAL A 367 -0.29 -29.65 9.79
#